data_60cf4dbd159b79329642f8c3b32360b0
#
_entry.id   60cf4dbd159b79329642f8c3b32360b0
#
_cell.length_a   1.000
_cell.length_b   1.000
_cell.length_c   1.000
_cell.angle_alpha   90.00
_cell.angle_beta   90.00
_cell.angle_gamma   90.00
#
_symmetry.space_group_name_H-M   'P 1'
#
loop_
_entity.id
_entity.type
_entity.pdbx_description
1 polymer ?
#
loop_
_entity_poly.entity_id
_entity_poly.type
_entity_poly.pdbx_seq_one_letter_code
_entity_poly.pdbx_strand_id
1 'polypeptide(L)'
;MAEELKNLGIEHSPFLLEMKNVTVVRSGKKILDSVSLSIELGEHVAIIGPNGSGKSSLVKTLTKEYHPLVGTEGPVLKIMGEETWHVFELRKLLGIVSGELQQTCCRQIRVFDVILSGFFSSIGIYYNHKVTPEMEARAEEILEFLEISHLADRLMSDLSTGEARRVLIGRALVHDPQALILDEPANSLDLKAMYSFRQSVRKIAQSGKSVILVTHNLQDVIPEI
;
A
#
# COMPACT_ATOMS: atom_id res chain seq x y z
N MET A 1 19.62 -3.43 1.65
CA MET A 1 18.42 -3.85 0.88
C MET A 1 18.65 -5.08 0.02
N ALA A 2 19.53 -5.09 -1.03
CA ALA A 2 19.84 -6.33 -1.76
C ALA A 2 20.48 -7.42 -0.89
N GLU A 3 21.23 -7.05 0.13
CA GLU A 3 21.81 -7.97 1.14
C GLU A 3 20.78 -8.47 2.17
N GLU A 4 19.78 -7.66 2.52
CA GLU A 4 18.70 -8.09 3.42
C GLU A 4 17.74 -9.08 2.74
N LEU A 5 17.45 -8.89 1.45
CA LEU A 5 16.68 -9.84 0.65
C LEU A 5 17.44 -11.16 0.44
N LYS A 6 18.76 -11.10 0.27
CA LYS A 6 19.63 -12.30 0.26
C LYS A 6 19.63 -13.07 1.58
N ASN A 7 19.57 -12.38 2.71
CA ASN A 7 19.51 -13.00 4.03
C ASN A 7 18.15 -13.67 4.32
N LEU A 8 17.09 -13.31 3.57
CA LEU A 8 15.78 -13.94 3.62
C LEU A 8 15.65 -15.14 2.67
N GLY A 9 16.72 -15.51 1.92
CA GLY A 9 16.70 -16.64 0.99
C GLY A 9 15.83 -16.40 -0.26
N ILE A 10 15.47 -15.16 -0.54
CA ILE A 10 14.65 -14.79 -1.70
C ILE A 10 15.55 -14.84 -2.93
N GLU A 11 15.48 -15.92 -3.70
CA GLU A 11 16.02 -15.97 -5.05
C GLU A 11 15.34 -14.86 -5.87
N HIS A 12 16.11 -14.14 -6.69
CA HIS A 12 15.65 -13.00 -7.47
C HIS A 12 14.46 -13.36 -8.38
N SER A 13 13.24 -13.30 -7.85
CA SER A 13 12.06 -13.35 -8.71
C SER A 13 11.98 -12.03 -9.47
N PRO A 14 11.84 -12.03 -10.80
CA PRO A 14 11.58 -10.82 -11.55
C PRO A 14 10.19 -10.25 -11.26
N PHE A 15 9.33 -11.06 -10.63
CA PHE A 15 7.95 -10.69 -10.35
C PHE A 15 7.78 -10.18 -8.92
N LEU A 16 7.13 -9.03 -8.80
CA LEU A 16 6.56 -8.54 -7.55
C LEU A 16 5.40 -9.45 -7.11
N LEU A 17 4.54 -9.83 -8.07
CA LEU A 17 3.33 -10.61 -7.83
C LEU A 17 3.13 -11.65 -8.95
N GLU A 18 2.81 -12.88 -8.56
CA GLU A 18 2.29 -13.91 -9.45
C GLU A 18 1.03 -14.52 -8.85
N MET A 19 -0.06 -14.44 -9.59
CA MET A 19 -1.32 -15.11 -9.27
C MET A 19 -1.72 -16.01 -10.44
N LYS A 20 -2.09 -17.28 -10.17
CA LYS A 20 -2.64 -18.21 -11.17
C LYS A 20 -3.86 -18.89 -10.60
N ASN A 21 -4.98 -18.80 -11.31
CA ASN A 21 -6.26 -19.46 -11.00
C ASN A 21 -6.74 -19.19 -9.56
N VAL A 22 -6.51 -17.99 -9.04
CA VAL A 22 -6.87 -17.62 -7.66
C VAL A 22 -8.36 -17.38 -7.55
N THR A 23 -9.04 -18.22 -6.77
CA THR A 23 -10.46 -18.08 -6.42
C THR A 23 -10.60 -17.82 -4.92
N VAL A 24 -11.38 -16.81 -4.56
CA VAL A 24 -11.67 -16.46 -3.15
C VAL A 24 -13.18 -16.48 -2.92
N VAL A 25 -13.62 -17.16 -1.86
CA VAL A 25 -15.03 -17.25 -1.47
C VAL A 25 -15.24 -16.59 -0.11
N ARG A 26 -16.27 -15.76 0.00
CA ARG A 26 -16.71 -15.13 1.25
C ARG A 26 -18.23 -15.24 1.35
N SER A 27 -18.70 -15.69 2.53
CA SER A 27 -20.15 -15.89 2.79
C SER A 27 -20.86 -16.65 1.67
N GLY A 28 -20.23 -17.73 1.16
CA GLY A 28 -20.78 -18.58 0.12
C GLY A 28 -20.77 -17.98 -1.30
N LYS A 29 -20.22 -16.78 -1.50
CA LYS A 29 -20.10 -16.16 -2.83
C LYS A 29 -18.64 -16.10 -3.27
N LYS A 30 -18.39 -16.43 -4.55
CA LYS A 30 -17.10 -16.17 -5.17
C LYS A 30 -16.94 -14.65 -5.35
N ILE A 31 -15.92 -14.08 -4.72
CA ILE A 31 -15.56 -12.66 -4.82
C ILE A 31 -14.38 -12.43 -5.75
N LEU A 32 -13.53 -13.45 -5.93
CA LEU A 32 -12.59 -13.59 -7.02
C LEU A 32 -12.82 -14.98 -7.63
N ASP A 33 -12.82 -15.07 -8.95
CA ASP A 33 -13.05 -16.33 -9.67
C ASP A 33 -11.96 -16.55 -10.71
N SER A 34 -11.07 -17.50 -10.43
CA SER A 34 -9.98 -17.95 -11.31
C SER A 34 -9.08 -16.79 -11.83
N VAL A 35 -8.79 -15.83 -10.96
CA VAL A 35 -7.99 -14.65 -11.33
C VAL A 35 -6.53 -15.06 -11.55
N SER A 36 -5.97 -14.66 -12.69
CA SER A 36 -4.56 -14.80 -13.01
C SER A 36 -3.99 -13.43 -13.38
N LEU A 37 -2.88 -13.05 -12.74
CA LEU A 37 -2.22 -11.77 -12.88
C LEU A 37 -0.75 -11.92 -12.52
N SER A 38 0.15 -11.34 -13.31
CA SER A 38 1.55 -11.18 -12.96
C SER A 38 1.94 -9.70 -13.05
N ILE A 39 2.75 -9.24 -12.11
CA ILE A 39 3.29 -7.88 -12.06
C ILE A 39 4.79 -8.01 -11.86
N GLU A 40 5.59 -7.41 -12.72
CA GLU A 40 7.04 -7.39 -12.58
C GLU A 40 7.47 -6.36 -11.52
N LEU A 41 8.66 -6.55 -10.99
CA LEU A 41 9.24 -5.61 -10.05
C LEU A 41 9.58 -4.30 -10.79
N GLY A 42 9.12 -3.16 -10.25
CA GLY A 42 9.23 -1.85 -10.89
C GLY A 42 8.11 -1.53 -11.89
N GLU A 43 7.26 -2.50 -12.24
CA GLU A 43 6.10 -2.26 -13.10
C GLU A 43 5.02 -1.46 -12.36
N HIS A 44 4.33 -0.56 -13.09
CA HIS A 44 3.19 0.19 -12.60
C HIS A 44 1.91 -0.34 -13.24
N VAL A 45 0.88 -0.62 -12.43
CA VAL A 45 -0.35 -1.28 -12.91
C VAL A 45 -1.58 -0.56 -12.40
N ALA A 46 -2.53 -0.27 -13.29
CA ALA A 46 -3.87 0.17 -12.93
C ALA A 46 -4.88 -0.98 -13.04
N ILE A 47 -5.56 -1.30 -11.94
CA ILE A 47 -6.65 -2.28 -11.87
C ILE A 47 -7.96 -1.51 -11.85
N ILE A 48 -8.67 -1.55 -12.98
CA ILE A 48 -9.86 -0.74 -13.20
C ILE A 48 -11.10 -1.64 -13.31
N GLY A 49 -12.18 -1.22 -12.68
CA GLY A 49 -13.46 -1.93 -12.79
C GLY A 49 -14.56 -1.26 -11.95
N PRO A 50 -15.82 -1.61 -12.16
CA PRO A 50 -16.94 -1.04 -11.43
C PRO A 50 -16.89 -1.40 -9.93
N ASN A 51 -17.68 -0.67 -9.13
CA ASN A 51 -17.86 -1.01 -7.72
C ASN A 51 -18.45 -2.42 -7.59
N GLY A 52 -17.93 -3.20 -6.63
CA GLY A 52 -18.34 -4.60 -6.42
C GLY A 52 -17.68 -5.63 -7.35
N SER A 53 -16.79 -5.23 -8.26
CA SER A 53 -16.07 -6.17 -9.15
C SER A 53 -14.97 -7.00 -8.48
N GLY A 54 -14.73 -6.83 -7.18
CA GLY A 54 -13.71 -7.59 -6.43
C GLY A 54 -12.36 -6.91 -6.26
N LYS A 55 -12.17 -5.66 -6.71
CA LYS A 55 -10.89 -4.93 -6.63
C LYS A 55 -10.29 -4.88 -5.22
N SER A 56 -11.04 -4.39 -4.23
CA SER A 56 -10.57 -4.36 -2.84
C SER A 56 -10.41 -5.76 -2.26
N SER A 57 -11.17 -6.75 -2.77
CA SER A 57 -10.96 -8.17 -2.40
C SER A 57 -9.64 -8.70 -2.93
N LEU A 58 -9.23 -8.27 -4.11
CA LEU A 58 -7.91 -8.57 -4.65
C LEU A 58 -6.82 -7.98 -3.75
N VAL A 59 -6.91 -6.69 -3.37
CA VAL A 59 -5.97 -6.07 -2.43
C VAL A 59 -5.93 -6.87 -1.12
N LYS A 60 -7.08 -7.22 -0.53
CA LYS A 60 -7.16 -8.04 0.70
C LYS A 60 -6.57 -9.45 0.53
N THR A 61 -6.56 -9.98 -0.68
CA THR A 61 -5.88 -11.26 -0.98
C THR A 61 -4.37 -11.09 -1.03
N LEU A 62 -3.87 -9.99 -1.61
CA LEU A 62 -2.43 -9.67 -1.61
C LEU A 62 -1.90 -9.43 -0.19
N THR A 63 -2.69 -8.85 0.69
CA THR A 63 -2.32 -8.60 2.09
C THR A 63 -2.51 -9.81 3.01
N LYS A 64 -2.90 -10.97 2.44
CA LYS A 64 -3.21 -12.21 3.18
C LYS A 64 -4.36 -12.08 4.19
N GLU A 65 -5.21 -11.07 4.06
CA GLU A 65 -6.46 -10.97 4.82
C GLU A 65 -7.52 -11.93 4.27
N TYR A 66 -7.48 -12.19 2.95
CA TYR A 66 -8.29 -13.20 2.29
C TYR A 66 -7.40 -14.30 1.74
N HIS A 67 -7.85 -15.55 1.88
CA HIS A 67 -7.10 -16.71 1.44
C HIS A 67 -7.77 -17.34 0.21
N PRO A 68 -6.97 -17.72 -0.81
CA PRO A 68 -7.46 -18.50 -1.93
C PRO A 68 -8.05 -19.85 -1.48
N LEU A 69 -9.07 -20.32 -2.21
CA LEU A 69 -9.52 -21.70 -2.09
C LEU A 69 -8.42 -22.64 -2.57
N VAL A 70 -8.14 -23.66 -1.76
CA VAL A 70 -7.24 -24.75 -2.17
C VAL A 70 -8.01 -25.69 -3.09
N GLY A 71 -7.62 -25.72 -4.37
CA GLY A 71 -8.17 -26.63 -5.38
C GLY A 71 -7.22 -27.80 -5.68
N THR A 72 -7.63 -28.68 -6.60
CA THR A 72 -6.83 -29.88 -7.01
C THR A 72 -5.53 -29.51 -7.73
N GLU A 73 -5.47 -28.37 -8.39
CA GLU A 73 -4.27 -27.81 -9.04
C GLU A 73 -3.76 -26.57 -8.31
N GLY A 74 -3.91 -26.48 -7.02
CA GLY A 74 -3.52 -25.41 -6.13
C GLY A 74 -3.41 -24.00 -6.75
N PRO A 75 -4.11 -22.98 -6.24
CA PRO A 75 -3.90 -21.62 -6.72
C PRO A 75 -2.46 -21.18 -6.39
N VAL A 76 -1.78 -20.55 -7.35
CA VAL A 76 -0.49 -19.93 -7.11
C VAL A 76 -0.74 -18.48 -6.69
N LEU A 77 -0.23 -18.10 -5.52
CA LEU A 77 -0.15 -16.71 -5.07
C LEU A 77 1.22 -16.50 -4.47
N LYS A 78 2.13 -15.97 -5.28
CA LYS A 78 3.50 -15.64 -4.90
C LYS A 78 3.70 -14.13 -4.87
N ILE A 79 4.37 -13.66 -3.85
CA ILE A 79 4.83 -12.27 -3.72
C ILE A 79 6.34 -12.32 -3.60
N MET A 80 7.07 -11.65 -4.49
CA MET A 80 8.52 -11.74 -4.58
C MET A 80 9.05 -13.19 -4.69
N GLY A 81 8.29 -14.05 -5.40
CA GLY A 81 8.62 -15.46 -5.57
C GLY A 81 8.16 -16.40 -4.44
N GLU A 82 7.77 -15.87 -3.29
CA GLU A 82 7.40 -16.65 -2.09
C GLU A 82 5.90 -16.82 -1.95
N GLU A 83 5.44 -18.04 -1.62
CA GLU A 83 4.01 -18.35 -1.37
C GLU A 83 3.57 -18.00 0.05
N THR A 84 4.50 -18.10 0.99
CA THR A 84 4.21 -17.89 2.42
C THR A 84 4.98 -16.69 2.94
N TRP A 85 4.28 -15.79 3.60
CA TRP A 85 4.85 -14.60 4.21
C TRP A 85 4.41 -14.47 5.66
N HIS A 86 5.31 -14.06 6.50
CA HIS A 86 4.92 -13.50 7.79
C HIS A 86 4.26 -12.13 7.55
N VAL A 87 3.08 -11.89 8.11
CA VAL A 87 2.26 -10.69 7.81
C VAL A 87 3.03 -9.38 8.05
N PHE A 88 3.89 -9.33 9.07
CA PHE A 88 4.70 -8.14 9.34
C PHE A 88 5.77 -7.90 8.28
N GLU A 89 6.40 -8.96 7.76
CA GLU A 89 7.38 -8.82 6.68
C GLU A 89 6.71 -8.41 5.37
N LEU A 90 5.54 -8.98 5.08
CA LEU A 90 4.76 -8.59 3.91
C LEU A 90 4.37 -7.10 3.95
N ARG A 91 4.01 -6.58 5.13
CA ARG A 91 3.67 -5.15 5.32
C ARG A 91 4.86 -4.20 5.17
N LYS A 92 6.09 -4.69 5.34
CA LYS A 92 7.30 -3.91 5.01
C LYS A 92 7.54 -3.83 3.51
N LEU A 93 7.19 -4.90 2.78
CA LEU A 93 7.38 -4.98 1.32
C LEU A 93 6.27 -4.27 0.53
N LEU A 94 5.04 -4.29 1.05
CA LEU A 94 3.87 -3.72 0.41
C LEU A 94 3.30 -2.58 1.25
N GLY A 95 3.54 -1.35 0.83
CA GLY A 95 2.86 -0.18 1.39
C GLY A 95 1.41 -0.12 0.89
N ILE A 96 0.45 0.08 1.80
CA ILE A 96 -0.98 0.08 1.43
C ILE A 96 -1.64 1.35 1.92
N VAL A 97 -2.39 1.98 1.01
CA VAL A 97 -3.23 3.14 1.30
C VAL A 97 -4.64 2.85 0.82
N SER A 98 -5.60 2.84 1.74
CA SER A 98 -7.02 2.59 1.46
C SER A 98 -7.91 3.59 2.20
N GLY A 99 -9.16 3.74 1.74
CA GLY A 99 -10.16 4.57 2.41
C GLY A 99 -10.49 4.06 3.82
N GLU A 100 -10.48 2.74 4.05
CA GLU A 100 -10.69 2.12 5.35
C GLU A 100 -9.58 2.52 6.34
N LEU A 101 -8.33 2.49 5.88
CA LEU A 101 -7.18 2.94 6.68
C LEU A 101 -7.30 4.42 7.03
N GLN A 102 -7.74 5.26 6.08
CA GLN A 102 -7.95 6.69 6.34
C GLN A 102 -8.97 6.94 7.44
N GLN A 103 -10.13 6.30 7.38
CA GLN A 103 -11.16 6.43 8.42
C GLN A 103 -10.63 6.02 9.79
N THR A 104 -9.80 4.98 9.83
CA THR A 104 -9.21 4.47 11.07
C THR A 104 -8.16 5.41 11.64
N CYS A 105 -7.35 6.07 10.80
CA CYS A 105 -6.29 7.01 11.20
C CYS A 105 -6.79 8.44 11.43
N CYS A 106 -8.02 8.80 11.02
CA CYS A 106 -8.59 10.13 11.18
C CYS A 106 -8.99 10.39 12.65
N ARG A 107 -7.98 10.55 13.52
CA ARG A 107 -8.09 10.72 14.97
C ARG A 107 -7.29 11.93 15.44
N GLN A 108 -7.39 12.26 16.72
CA GLN A 108 -6.55 13.29 17.38
C GLN A 108 -5.12 12.77 17.62
N ILE A 109 -4.42 12.47 16.54
CA ILE A 109 -3.04 11.98 16.54
C ILE A 109 -2.25 12.91 15.63
N ARG A 110 -1.06 13.32 16.03
CA ARG A 110 -0.20 14.17 15.20
C ARG A 110 0.21 13.44 13.93
N VAL A 111 0.32 14.17 12.83
CA VAL A 111 0.76 13.64 11.53
C VAL A 111 2.09 12.91 11.65
N PHE A 112 3.06 13.48 12.35
CA PHE A 112 4.37 12.86 12.60
C PHE A 112 4.22 11.47 13.25
N ASP A 113 3.39 11.38 14.29
CA ASP A 113 3.14 10.11 14.99
C ASP A 113 2.40 9.09 14.13
N VAL A 114 1.54 9.55 13.20
CA VAL A 114 0.87 8.66 12.23
C VAL A 114 1.89 8.08 11.26
N ILE A 115 2.84 8.87 10.75
CA ILE A 115 3.89 8.37 9.87
C ILE A 115 4.77 7.37 10.62
N LEU A 116 5.27 7.73 11.81
CA LEU A 116 6.05 6.83 12.67
C LEU A 116 5.33 5.51 12.97
N SER A 117 3.99 5.55 13.14
CA SER A 117 3.21 4.35 13.44
C SER A 117 3.27 3.28 12.35
N GLY A 118 3.68 3.67 11.14
CA GLY A 118 3.92 2.74 10.04
C GLY A 118 4.96 1.67 10.38
N PHE A 119 6.02 2.02 11.11
CA PHE A 119 7.05 1.08 11.56
C PHE A 119 6.50 -0.04 12.45
N PHE A 120 5.43 0.23 13.17
CA PHE A 120 4.81 -0.71 14.12
C PHE A 120 3.53 -1.35 13.58
N SER A 121 3.14 -1.06 12.33
CA SER A 121 1.85 -1.48 11.76
C SER A 121 0.65 -1.09 12.64
N SER A 122 0.75 0.00 13.39
CA SER A 122 -0.26 0.52 14.33
C SER A 122 -0.91 1.81 13.81
N ILE A 123 -1.91 2.34 14.50
CA ILE A 123 -2.59 3.60 14.13
C ILE A 123 -1.89 4.83 14.71
N GLY A 124 -1.16 4.66 15.79
CA GLY A 124 -0.41 5.71 16.49
C GLY A 124 0.73 5.10 17.28
N ILE A 125 1.46 5.93 18.02
CA ILE A 125 2.55 5.49 18.88
C ILE A 125 1.99 5.16 20.26
N TYR A 126 2.32 3.96 20.77
CA TYR A 126 1.89 3.46 22.06
C TYR A 126 3.10 3.29 22.99
N TYR A 127 2.85 3.17 24.30
CA TYR A 127 3.88 3.11 25.36
C TYR A 127 4.88 1.95 25.22
N ASN A 128 4.49 0.88 24.53
CA ASN A 128 5.34 -0.28 24.25
C ASN A 128 6.17 -0.15 22.97
N HIS A 129 5.94 0.90 22.17
CA HIS A 129 6.72 1.15 20.97
C HIS A 129 8.04 1.84 21.32
N LYS A 130 9.13 1.28 20.84
CA LYS A 130 10.46 1.89 20.99
C LYS A 130 10.77 2.64 19.70
N VAL A 131 10.49 3.93 19.69
CA VAL A 131 10.90 4.82 18.60
C VAL A 131 12.39 5.07 18.71
N THR A 132 13.12 4.94 17.59
CA THR A 132 14.56 5.22 17.53
C THR A 132 14.83 6.50 16.74
N PRO A 133 16.00 7.15 16.93
CA PRO A 133 16.37 8.34 16.16
C PRO A 133 16.37 8.10 14.64
N GLU A 134 16.70 6.89 14.19
CA GLU A 134 16.69 6.52 12.77
C GLU A 134 15.25 6.48 12.21
N MET A 135 14.27 6.03 13.01
CA MET A 135 12.86 6.06 12.64
C MET A 135 12.35 7.49 12.52
N GLU A 136 12.74 8.37 13.45
CA GLU A 136 12.38 9.80 13.42
C GLU A 136 12.99 10.48 12.20
N ALA A 137 14.28 10.30 11.95
CA ALA A 137 14.95 10.84 10.77
C ALA A 137 14.28 10.36 9.46
N ARG A 138 13.93 9.07 9.39
CA ARG A 138 13.21 8.53 8.23
C ARG A 138 11.82 9.14 8.06
N ALA A 139 11.09 9.40 9.13
CA ALA A 139 9.79 10.07 9.07
C ALA A 139 9.93 11.51 8.56
N GLU A 140 10.97 12.25 8.99
CA GLU A 140 11.28 13.59 8.50
C GLU A 140 11.61 13.59 7.01
N GLU A 141 12.48 12.69 6.53
CA GLU A 141 12.80 12.52 5.11
C GLU A 141 11.54 12.30 4.25
N ILE A 142 10.60 11.48 4.75
CA ILE A 142 9.35 11.19 4.05
C ILE A 142 8.44 12.43 4.00
N LEU A 143 8.36 13.19 5.09
CA LEU A 143 7.61 14.44 5.12
C LEU A 143 8.16 15.44 4.08
N GLU A 144 9.47 15.56 3.96
CA GLU A 144 10.13 16.39 2.97
C GLU A 144 9.89 15.86 1.55
N PHE A 145 10.11 14.57 1.31
CA PHE A 145 9.89 13.92 0.02
C PHE A 145 8.48 14.16 -0.53
N LEU A 146 7.47 14.09 0.35
CA LEU A 146 6.07 14.32 0.01
C LEU A 146 5.65 15.80 0.09
N GLU A 147 6.55 16.72 0.48
CA GLU A 147 6.27 18.16 0.65
C GLU A 147 5.12 18.44 1.64
N ILE A 148 5.09 17.70 2.74
CA ILE A 148 4.08 17.81 3.80
C ILE A 148 4.68 18.12 5.18
N SER A 149 5.94 18.56 5.27
CA SER A 149 6.60 18.89 6.54
C SER A 149 5.83 19.93 7.36
N HIS A 150 5.14 20.86 6.69
CA HIS A 150 4.29 21.87 7.33
C HIS A 150 3.04 21.28 8.03
N LEU A 151 2.74 20.00 7.84
CA LEU A 151 1.65 19.29 8.50
C LEU A 151 2.10 18.50 9.73
N ALA A 152 3.40 18.33 9.99
CA ALA A 152 3.95 17.39 10.97
C ALA A 152 3.32 17.48 12.36
N ASP A 153 3.09 18.68 12.85
CA ASP A 153 2.52 18.94 14.17
C ASP A 153 0.98 19.05 14.18
N ARG A 154 0.33 19.03 13.02
CA ARG A 154 -1.13 19.07 12.94
C ARG A 154 -1.75 17.74 13.33
N LEU A 155 -2.98 17.78 13.79
CA LEU A 155 -3.75 16.56 14.06
C LEU A 155 -4.34 16.01 12.75
N MET A 156 -4.37 14.69 12.61
CA MET A 156 -5.01 14.03 11.45
C MET A 156 -6.49 14.41 11.29
N SER A 157 -7.19 14.66 12.41
CA SER A 157 -8.59 15.12 12.40
C SER A 157 -8.80 16.47 11.73
N ASP A 158 -7.78 17.31 11.68
CA ASP A 158 -7.84 18.70 11.20
C ASP A 158 -7.38 18.84 9.74
N LEU A 159 -7.03 17.72 9.11
CA LEU A 159 -6.56 17.69 7.74
C LEU A 159 -7.73 17.58 6.75
N SER A 160 -7.56 18.18 5.57
CA SER A 160 -8.39 17.86 4.41
C SER A 160 -8.16 16.39 3.99
N THR A 161 -9.14 15.84 3.26
CA THR A 161 -9.06 14.47 2.73
C THR A 161 -7.77 14.23 1.93
N GLY A 162 -7.36 15.22 1.13
CA GLY A 162 -6.14 15.12 0.30
C GLY A 162 -4.86 15.18 1.12
N GLU A 163 -4.80 16.03 2.15
CA GLU A 163 -3.66 16.09 3.07
C GLU A 163 -3.54 14.77 3.85
N ALA A 164 -4.64 14.27 4.41
CA ALA A 164 -4.68 13.00 5.13
C ALA A 164 -4.23 11.84 4.23
N ARG A 165 -4.62 11.83 2.94
CA ARG A 165 -4.20 10.81 1.99
C ARG A 165 -2.70 10.81 1.77
N ARG A 166 -2.08 11.99 1.62
CA ARG A 166 -0.61 12.12 1.49
C ARG A 166 0.13 11.68 2.75
N VAL A 167 -0.41 11.97 3.93
CA VAL A 167 0.15 11.46 5.21
C VAL A 167 0.11 9.93 5.24
N LEU A 168 -0.97 9.30 4.80
CA LEU A 168 -1.07 7.83 4.74
C LEU A 168 -0.10 7.21 3.71
N ILE A 169 0.16 7.91 2.61
CA ILE A 169 1.25 7.52 1.70
C ILE A 169 2.58 7.57 2.46
N GLY A 170 2.87 8.64 3.18
CA GLY A 170 4.09 8.75 4.01
C GLY A 170 4.21 7.59 5.00
N ARG A 171 3.13 7.30 5.71
CA ARG A 171 3.07 6.15 6.64
C ARG A 171 3.38 4.81 5.95
N ALA A 172 2.92 4.63 4.71
CA ALA A 172 3.17 3.41 3.93
C ALA A 172 4.62 3.29 3.44
N LEU A 173 5.35 4.41 3.33
CA LEU A 173 6.72 4.47 2.79
C LEU A 173 7.83 4.29 3.84
N VAL A 174 7.52 4.23 5.14
CA VAL A 174 8.54 4.20 6.22
C VAL A 174 9.50 3.02 6.12
N HIS A 175 9.03 1.87 5.67
CA HIS A 175 9.84 0.65 5.48
C HIS A 175 10.52 0.57 4.12
N ASP A 176 10.47 1.62 3.31
CA ASP A 176 10.99 1.61 1.94
C ASP A 176 10.44 0.44 1.09
N PRO A 177 9.10 0.31 0.97
CA PRO A 177 8.47 -0.84 0.34
C PRO A 177 8.86 -0.99 -1.13
N GLN A 178 8.77 -2.22 -1.66
CA GLN A 178 8.97 -2.52 -3.09
C GLN A 178 7.78 -2.06 -3.93
N ALA A 179 6.59 -2.04 -3.34
CA ALA A 179 5.39 -1.59 -4.02
C ALA A 179 4.49 -0.76 -3.12
N LEU A 180 3.80 0.21 -3.72
CA LEU A 180 2.71 0.96 -3.11
C LEU A 180 1.38 0.56 -3.75
N ILE A 181 0.46 0.05 -2.94
CA ILE A 181 -0.90 -0.29 -3.34
C ILE A 181 -1.82 0.83 -2.90
N LEU A 182 -2.53 1.41 -3.86
CA LEU A 182 -3.46 2.51 -3.67
C LEU A 182 -4.88 2.02 -4.00
N ASP A 183 -5.71 1.79 -2.97
CA ASP A 183 -7.09 1.32 -3.16
C ASP A 183 -8.08 2.50 -3.07
N GLU A 184 -8.66 2.85 -4.22
CA GLU A 184 -9.59 3.97 -4.43
C GLU A 184 -9.04 5.31 -3.87
N PRO A 185 -7.78 5.67 -4.20
CA PRO A 185 -7.08 6.73 -3.48
C PRO A 185 -7.58 8.14 -3.79
N ALA A 186 -8.26 8.33 -4.91
CA ALA A 186 -8.70 9.65 -5.37
C ALA A 186 -10.17 9.95 -5.00
N ASN A 187 -10.85 9.02 -4.37
CA ASN A 187 -12.24 9.23 -3.95
C ASN A 187 -12.37 10.46 -3.03
N SER A 188 -13.32 11.33 -3.38
CA SER A 188 -13.66 12.54 -2.62
C SER A 188 -12.55 13.61 -2.59
N LEU A 189 -11.58 13.57 -3.51
CA LEU A 189 -10.59 14.62 -3.68
C LEU A 189 -11.14 15.74 -4.58
N ASP A 190 -10.93 16.98 -4.18
CA ASP A 190 -11.10 18.13 -5.07
C ASP A 190 -9.97 18.22 -6.09
N LEU A 191 -10.07 19.13 -7.06
CA LEU A 191 -9.08 19.25 -8.14
C LEU A 191 -7.66 19.56 -7.63
N LYS A 192 -7.55 20.40 -6.60
CA LYS A 192 -6.25 20.77 -6.02
C LYS A 192 -5.61 19.58 -5.29
N ALA A 193 -6.40 18.89 -4.47
CA ALA A 193 -5.96 17.70 -3.76
C ALA A 193 -5.59 16.57 -4.72
N MET A 194 -6.37 16.38 -5.80
CA MET A 194 -6.08 15.42 -6.87
C MET A 194 -4.73 15.71 -7.54
N TYR A 195 -4.48 16.99 -7.87
CA TYR A 195 -3.19 17.38 -8.46
C TYR A 195 -2.03 17.04 -7.53
N SER A 196 -2.11 17.46 -6.26
CA SER A 196 -1.05 17.20 -5.27
C SER A 196 -0.85 15.69 -5.01
N PHE A 197 -1.93 14.92 -4.97
CA PHE A 197 -1.88 13.47 -4.86
C PHE A 197 -1.15 12.84 -6.05
N ARG A 198 -1.51 13.21 -7.28
CA ARG A 198 -0.86 12.72 -8.51
C ARG A 198 0.64 13.03 -8.53
N GLN A 199 1.05 14.23 -8.08
CA GLN A 199 2.48 14.58 -7.97
C GLN A 199 3.21 13.66 -6.99
N SER A 200 2.59 13.35 -5.83
CA SER A 200 3.17 12.41 -4.87
C SER A 200 3.33 11.00 -5.47
N VAL A 201 2.30 10.50 -6.17
CA VAL A 201 2.34 9.18 -6.81
C VAL A 201 3.41 9.14 -7.93
N ARG A 202 3.51 10.21 -8.74
CA ARG A 202 4.56 10.36 -9.77
C ARG A 202 5.96 10.28 -9.19
N LYS A 203 6.24 11.02 -8.12
CA LYS A 203 7.54 10.97 -7.43
C LYS A 203 7.88 9.55 -6.96
N ILE A 204 6.88 8.83 -6.44
CA ILE A 204 7.06 7.45 -5.96
C ILE A 204 7.34 6.51 -7.13
N ALA A 205 6.59 6.60 -8.23
CA ALA A 205 6.83 5.80 -9.42
C ALA A 205 8.25 6.05 -9.97
N GLN A 206 8.69 7.31 -10.05
CA GLN A 206 10.03 7.69 -10.50
C GLN A 206 11.15 7.25 -9.54
N SER A 207 10.85 6.92 -8.28
CA SER A 207 11.84 6.39 -7.33
C SER A 207 12.12 4.89 -7.52
N GLY A 208 11.55 4.25 -8.54
CA GLY A 208 11.77 2.83 -8.88
C GLY A 208 10.87 1.85 -8.11
N LYS A 209 9.89 2.34 -7.36
CA LYS A 209 8.91 1.50 -6.64
C LYS A 209 7.76 1.16 -7.56
N SER A 210 7.29 -0.08 -7.54
CA SER A 210 6.04 -0.46 -8.22
C SER A 210 4.84 0.30 -7.63
N VAL A 211 3.93 0.74 -8.49
CA VAL A 211 2.66 1.34 -8.06
C VAL A 211 1.50 0.51 -8.59
N ILE A 212 0.67 0.01 -7.69
CA ILE A 212 -0.57 -0.72 -8.03
C ILE A 212 -1.74 0.20 -7.66
N LEU A 213 -2.33 0.81 -8.68
CA LEU A 213 -3.48 1.69 -8.52
C LEU A 213 -4.78 0.89 -8.75
N VAL A 214 -5.62 0.85 -7.75
CA VAL A 214 -6.94 0.20 -7.84
C VAL A 214 -8.01 1.28 -7.82
N THR A 215 -8.82 1.38 -8.89
CA THR A 215 -9.83 2.42 -9.01
C THR A 215 -11.01 2.01 -9.90
N HIS A 216 -12.10 2.75 -9.83
CA HIS A 216 -13.21 2.65 -10.77
C HIS A 216 -13.25 3.85 -11.76
N ASN A 217 -12.32 4.80 -11.62
CA ASN A 217 -12.29 6.02 -12.42
C ASN A 217 -10.99 6.12 -13.22
N LEU A 218 -11.10 6.13 -14.55
CA LEU A 218 -9.95 6.29 -15.46
C LEU A 218 -9.18 7.58 -15.25
N GLN A 219 -9.84 8.63 -14.72
CA GLN A 219 -9.17 9.89 -14.43
C GLN A 219 -8.14 9.80 -13.30
N ASP A 220 -8.16 8.75 -12.50
CA ASP A 220 -7.18 8.56 -11.42
C ASP A 220 -5.83 8.09 -11.95
N VAL A 221 -5.82 7.48 -13.14
CA VAL A 221 -4.59 6.99 -13.78
C VAL A 221 -3.73 8.17 -14.21
N ILE A 222 -2.45 8.08 -13.91
CA ILE A 222 -1.44 9.05 -14.35
C ILE A 222 -0.60 8.45 -15.48
N PRO A 223 0.09 9.25 -16.30
CA PRO A 223 0.85 8.75 -17.45
C PRO A 223 1.95 7.75 -17.12
N GLU A 224 2.38 7.70 -15.86
CA GLU A 224 3.42 6.78 -15.38
C GLU A 224 2.88 5.39 -15.01
N ILE A 225 1.54 5.20 -14.96
CA ILE A 225 0.87 3.94 -14.54
C ILE A 225 0.10 3.32 -15.69
#